data_75257a3dacbf3d380c741046aed5840a
#
_entry.id   75257a3dacbf3d380c741046aed5840a
#
_cell.length_a   1.000
_cell.length_b   1.000
_cell.length_c   1.000
_cell.angle_alpha   90.00
_cell.angle_beta   90.00
_cell.angle_gamma   90.00
#
_symmetry.space_group_name_H-M   'P 1'
#
loop_
_entity.id
_entity.type
_entity.pdbx_description
1 polymer ?
#
loop_
_entity_poly.entity_id
_entity_poly.type
_entity_poly.pdbx_seq_one_letter_code
_entity_poly.pdbx_strand_id
1 'polypeptide(L)'
;GTRAGALLSASMFNAFAGVTGEFDPYAIDLDAIEMSPEGASVEAAIAGASATVLSELYPEQQDIIDAQMDLSLDEIDADPAAEMLGLAYGSLVAQELLDMRADEFASFDDPLDPDNSEFIPIDADDPFFWSPDDNGSGVAVGAQYGDTAIPYAIESSDAIVSLISPDAPDSPEFFADLQAVAVLGGAADTEATTILRTDDQSEIAKFFFVDRGDSYKPNKHIGHIAQEISIDEGFDLKQNVELFFKLNLALADAVIVTWDAKYNEQYPRPSQPITEDLGIDPDWKAFLEEPGFPDWISGHSTMAYAAEVVFTEQFGDIGTFGVVSPDTPGIEREYDSFGELFDEFSLSRVFAGVHTIDGAFTDPDTAGTAVGEEVLATLAPLTGDAI
;
A
#
# COMPACT_ATOMS: atom_id res chain seq x y z
N GLY A 1 8.19 -0.72 -1.79
CA GLY A 1 7.29 0.19 -1.08
C GLY A 1 6.67 -0.45 0.15
N THR A 2 5.53 -1.14 0.00
CA THR A 2 4.77 -1.72 1.12
C THR A 2 5.56 -2.78 1.89
N ARG A 3 6.25 -3.69 1.20
CA ARG A 3 7.14 -4.68 1.82
C ARG A 3 8.19 -4.05 2.75
N ALA A 4 8.84 -2.98 2.30
CA ALA A 4 9.81 -2.26 3.14
C ALA A 4 9.14 -1.63 4.36
N GLY A 5 7.92 -1.09 4.20
CA GLY A 5 7.13 -0.57 5.31
C GLY A 5 6.78 -1.64 6.33
N ALA A 6 6.34 -2.82 5.88
CA ALA A 6 6.02 -3.94 6.76
C ALA A 6 7.24 -4.44 7.56
N LEU A 7 8.37 -4.67 6.90
CA LEU A 7 9.61 -5.07 7.57
C LEU A 7 10.11 -4.03 8.57
N LEU A 8 10.05 -2.76 8.19
CA LEU A 8 10.45 -1.65 9.06
C LEU A 8 9.58 -1.61 10.32
N SER A 9 8.25 -1.55 10.14
CA SER A 9 7.33 -1.44 11.28
C SER A 9 7.31 -2.69 12.16
N ALA A 10 7.41 -3.89 11.58
CA ALA A 10 7.51 -5.14 12.35
C ALA A 10 8.80 -5.20 13.16
N SER A 11 9.94 -4.73 12.62
CA SER A 11 11.20 -4.66 13.36
C SER A 11 11.14 -3.64 14.49
N MET A 12 10.53 -2.48 14.27
CA MET A 12 10.29 -1.45 15.30
C MET A 12 9.37 -1.99 16.41
N PHE A 13 8.29 -2.69 16.03
CA PHE A 13 7.36 -3.32 16.97
C PHE A 13 8.07 -4.37 17.84
N ASN A 14 8.86 -5.27 17.24
CA ASN A 14 9.61 -6.29 17.97
C ASN A 14 10.67 -5.68 18.91
N ALA A 15 11.35 -4.61 18.47
CA ALA A 15 12.30 -3.89 19.31
C ALA A 15 11.61 -3.25 20.53
N PHE A 16 10.45 -2.61 20.33
CA PHE A 16 9.62 -2.08 21.39
C PHE A 16 9.15 -3.20 22.35
N ALA A 17 8.59 -4.28 21.80
CA ALA A 17 8.10 -5.42 22.57
C ALA A 17 9.21 -6.03 23.44
N GLY A 18 10.40 -6.21 22.88
CA GLY A 18 11.53 -6.81 23.58
C GLY A 18 12.06 -5.96 24.74
N VAL A 19 12.06 -4.64 24.60
CA VAL A 19 12.54 -3.74 25.68
C VAL A 19 11.49 -3.53 26.75
N THR A 20 10.21 -3.40 26.38
CA THR A 20 9.12 -3.04 27.29
C THR A 20 8.40 -4.25 27.89
N GLY A 21 8.29 -5.33 27.12
CA GLY A 21 7.45 -6.49 27.47
C GLY A 21 5.95 -6.19 27.44
N GLU A 22 5.54 -5.10 26.76
CA GLU A 22 4.12 -4.70 26.69
C GLU A 22 3.34 -5.37 25.57
N PHE A 23 4.04 -5.91 24.57
CA PHE A 23 3.50 -6.68 23.47
C PHE A 23 4.20 -8.04 23.36
N ASP A 24 3.51 -9.03 22.80
CA ASP A 24 4.15 -10.27 22.36
C ASP A 24 4.87 -10.07 21.02
N PRO A 25 6.03 -10.71 20.80
CA PRO A 25 6.79 -10.52 19.56
C PRO A 25 6.05 -11.07 18.33
N TYR A 26 6.22 -10.39 17.22
CA TYR A 26 5.73 -10.83 15.92
C TYR A 26 6.78 -11.69 15.21
N ALA A 27 6.41 -12.91 14.86
CA ALA A 27 7.10 -13.82 13.95
C ALA A 27 8.51 -14.30 14.37
N ILE A 28 9.17 -13.67 15.35
CA ILE A 28 10.50 -14.05 15.84
C ILE A 28 10.47 -14.49 17.31
N ASP A 29 11.51 -15.19 17.73
CA ASP A 29 11.72 -15.58 19.14
C ASP A 29 12.73 -14.62 19.80
N LEU A 30 12.25 -13.69 20.63
CA LEU A 30 13.11 -12.75 21.34
C LEU A 30 14.04 -13.41 22.35
N ASP A 31 13.72 -14.61 22.85
CA ASP A 31 14.59 -15.37 23.73
C ASP A 31 15.83 -15.94 23.01
N ALA A 32 15.79 -15.99 21.69
CA ALA A 32 16.93 -16.38 20.84
C ALA A 32 17.95 -15.25 20.65
N ILE A 33 17.57 -13.99 20.94
CA ILE A 33 18.49 -12.86 20.85
C ILE A 33 19.58 -12.96 21.94
N GLU A 34 20.84 -13.10 21.53
CA GLU A 34 21.98 -13.25 22.44
C GLU A 34 22.37 -11.93 23.17
N MET A 35 21.35 -11.13 23.56
CA MET A 35 21.54 -9.87 24.29
C MET A 35 20.34 -9.58 25.18
N SER A 36 20.58 -9.20 26.44
CA SER A 36 19.50 -8.76 27.33
C SER A 36 19.12 -7.30 27.01
N PRO A 37 17.81 -7.00 26.86
CA PRO A 37 17.34 -5.62 26.70
C PRO A 37 17.27 -4.83 28.02
N GLU A 38 17.60 -5.43 29.16
CA GLU A 38 17.46 -4.81 30.50
C GLU A 38 18.27 -3.52 30.60
N GLY A 39 17.61 -2.38 30.77
CA GLY A 39 18.22 -1.07 30.84
C GLY A 39 18.47 -0.38 29.51
N ALA A 40 17.99 -0.96 28.39
CA ALA A 40 18.03 -0.33 27.07
C ALA A 40 17.04 0.85 26.96
N SER A 41 17.40 1.90 26.19
CA SER A 41 16.43 2.90 25.74
C SER A 41 15.52 2.27 24.67
N VAL A 42 14.21 2.44 24.83
CA VAL A 42 13.19 1.97 23.90
C VAL A 42 13.31 2.69 22.56
N GLU A 43 13.43 4.01 22.60
CA GLU A 43 13.55 4.85 21.42
C GLU A 43 14.82 4.51 20.62
N ALA A 44 15.94 4.29 21.32
CA ALA A 44 17.17 3.88 20.66
C ALA A 44 17.07 2.46 20.06
N ALA A 45 16.32 1.54 20.69
CA ALA A 45 16.09 0.22 20.12
C ALA A 45 15.25 0.30 18.83
N ILE A 46 14.23 1.13 18.81
CA ILE A 46 13.44 1.42 17.61
C ILE A 46 14.31 2.03 16.51
N ALA A 47 15.17 3.01 16.85
CA ALA A 47 16.08 3.64 15.90
C ALA A 47 17.11 2.63 15.32
N GLY A 48 17.68 1.77 16.17
CA GLY A 48 18.60 0.72 15.74
C GLY A 48 17.96 -0.32 14.82
N ALA A 49 16.72 -0.74 15.13
CA ALA A 49 15.95 -1.63 14.29
C ALA A 49 15.65 -1.00 12.92
N SER A 50 15.21 0.26 12.93
CA SER A 50 14.90 1.02 11.71
C SER A 50 16.11 1.18 10.80
N ALA A 51 17.25 1.61 11.37
CA ALA A 51 18.48 1.80 10.60
C ALA A 51 18.99 0.49 9.99
N THR A 52 18.88 -0.63 10.72
CA THR A 52 19.27 -1.95 10.22
C THR A 52 18.45 -2.38 9.01
N VAL A 53 17.11 -2.29 9.09
CA VAL A 53 16.21 -2.64 7.97
C VAL A 53 16.47 -1.73 6.77
N LEU A 54 16.58 -0.42 6.99
CA LEU A 54 16.78 0.53 5.89
C LEU A 54 18.13 0.35 5.21
N SER A 55 19.19 0.07 5.97
CA SER A 55 20.54 -0.18 5.43
C SER A 55 20.59 -1.46 4.58
N GLU A 56 19.89 -2.51 5.00
CA GLU A 56 19.79 -3.74 4.22
C GLU A 56 19.01 -3.54 2.91
N LEU A 57 17.88 -2.84 2.98
CA LEU A 57 17.01 -2.63 1.82
C LEU A 57 17.51 -1.56 0.85
N TYR A 58 18.24 -0.56 1.36
CA TYR A 58 18.66 0.62 0.60
C TYR A 58 20.13 0.99 0.85
N PRO A 59 21.08 0.06 0.60
CA PRO A 59 22.50 0.29 0.91
C PRO A 59 23.10 1.50 0.18
N GLU A 60 22.51 1.90 -0.96
CA GLU A 60 22.94 3.09 -1.69
C GLU A 60 22.53 4.42 -1.03
N GLN A 61 21.64 4.36 -0.01
CA GLN A 61 21.16 5.53 0.74
C GLN A 61 21.77 5.63 2.14
N GLN A 62 22.87 4.92 2.42
CA GLN A 62 23.47 4.83 3.75
C GLN A 62 23.73 6.21 4.38
N ASP A 63 24.29 7.16 3.62
CA ASP A 63 24.55 8.51 4.13
C ASP A 63 23.29 9.23 4.64
N ILE A 64 22.14 8.98 4.00
CA ILE A 64 20.84 9.56 4.40
C ILE A 64 20.32 8.85 5.65
N ILE A 65 20.46 7.53 5.71
CA ILE A 65 20.02 6.71 6.83
C ILE A 65 20.82 7.09 8.09
N ASP A 66 22.13 7.20 7.97
CA ASP A 66 23.03 7.58 9.07
C ASP A 66 22.69 8.99 9.58
N ALA A 67 22.49 9.94 8.67
CA ALA A 67 22.14 11.32 9.06
C ALA A 67 20.77 11.39 9.76
N GLN A 68 19.78 10.61 9.33
CA GLN A 68 18.47 10.55 9.98
C GLN A 68 18.57 9.86 11.35
N MET A 69 19.38 8.81 11.47
CA MET A 69 19.63 8.15 12.75
C MET A 69 20.27 9.10 13.75
N ASP A 70 21.30 9.86 13.34
CA ASP A 70 21.95 10.86 14.19
C ASP A 70 20.94 11.91 14.71
N LEU A 71 20.04 12.40 13.83
CA LEU A 71 18.99 13.34 14.23
C LEU A 71 18.02 12.72 15.24
N SER A 72 17.63 11.47 15.03
CA SER A 72 16.74 10.77 15.97
C SER A 72 17.39 10.56 17.34
N LEU A 73 18.68 10.23 17.37
CA LEU A 73 19.43 10.05 18.62
C LEU A 73 19.63 11.36 19.39
N ASP A 74 19.82 12.47 18.67
CA ASP A 74 19.94 13.80 19.30
C ASP A 74 18.65 14.23 20.06
N GLU A 75 17.50 13.65 19.71
CA GLU A 75 16.22 13.91 20.39
C GLU A 75 15.94 12.95 21.57
N ILE A 76 16.69 11.86 21.70
CA ILE A 76 16.51 10.87 22.78
C ILE A 76 17.15 11.36 24.07
N ASP A 77 16.37 11.49 25.14
CA ASP A 77 16.85 11.82 26.48
C ASP A 77 17.14 10.53 27.28
N ALA A 78 18.24 9.85 26.94
CA ALA A 78 18.67 8.63 27.62
C ALA A 78 20.12 8.70 28.11
N ASP A 79 20.44 7.85 29.10
CA ASP A 79 21.84 7.62 29.46
C ASP A 79 22.61 7.02 28.29
N PRO A 80 23.82 7.47 27.94
CA PRO A 80 24.58 6.95 26.80
C PRO A 80 24.80 5.42 26.80
N ALA A 81 24.80 4.78 27.97
CA ALA A 81 24.90 3.32 28.03
C ALA A 81 23.56 2.66 27.68
N ALA A 82 22.43 3.24 28.09
CA ALA A 82 21.10 2.78 27.74
C ALA A 82 20.84 2.97 26.24
N GLU A 83 21.27 4.09 25.67
CA GLU A 83 21.19 4.38 24.24
C GLU A 83 21.99 3.38 23.41
N MET A 84 23.27 3.16 23.74
CA MET A 84 24.11 2.16 23.06
C MET A 84 23.51 0.75 23.13
N LEU A 85 22.98 0.38 24.30
CA LEU A 85 22.36 -0.92 24.50
C LEU A 85 21.08 -1.06 23.65
N GLY A 86 20.25 -0.02 23.62
CA GLY A 86 19.05 0.04 22.78
C GLY A 86 19.38 -0.15 21.30
N LEU A 87 20.29 0.65 20.76
CA LEU A 87 20.74 0.56 19.38
C LEU A 87 21.20 -0.86 19.02
N ALA A 88 22.07 -1.45 19.84
CA ALA A 88 22.60 -2.78 19.58
C ALA A 88 21.51 -3.86 19.65
N TYR A 89 20.60 -3.78 20.62
CA TYR A 89 19.50 -4.71 20.77
C TYR A 89 18.52 -4.62 19.58
N GLY A 90 18.09 -3.41 19.23
CA GLY A 90 17.20 -3.19 18.09
C GLY A 90 17.78 -3.70 16.78
N SER A 91 19.09 -3.50 16.56
CA SER A 91 19.76 -4.03 15.37
C SER A 91 19.73 -5.55 15.30
N LEU A 92 19.93 -6.25 16.42
CA LEU A 92 19.85 -7.72 16.47
C LEU A 92 18.42 -8.23 16.22
N VAL A 93 17.42 -7.56 16.79
CA VAL A 93 16.01 -7.88 16.58
C VAL A 93 15.63 -7.72 15.11
N ALA A 94 16.06 -6.64 14.48
CA ALA A 94 15.79 -6.42 13.05
C ALA A 94 16.51 -7.44 12.16
N GLN A 95 17.75 -7.81 12.50
CA GLN A 95 18.50 -8.81 11.75
C GLN A 95 17.81 -10.19 11.79
N GLU A 96 17.26 -10.59 12.94
CA GLU A 96 16.53 -11.86 13.07
C GLU A 96 15.31 -11.91 12.14
N LEU A 97 14.54 -10.80 12.06
CA LEU A 97 13.40 -10.71 11.14
C LEU A 97 13.83 -10.72 9.67
N LEU A 98 14.92 -10.04 9.33
CA LEU A 98 15.49 -10.02 7.98
C LEU A 98 16.00 -11.41 7.57
N ASP A 99 16.70 -12.11 8.46
CA ASP A 99 17.21 -13.46 8.22
C ASP A 99 16.06 -14.47 8.01
N MET A 100 14.97 -14.34 8.78
CA MET A 100 13.78 -15.17 8.61
C MET A 100 13.14 -15.00 7.23
N ARG A 101 13.22 -13.80 6.63
CA ARG A 101 12.67 -13.49 5.32
C ARG A 101 13.72 -13.40 4.20
N ALA A 102 14.92 -13.92 4.42
CA ALA A 102 16.02 -13.84 3.44
C ALA A 102 15.69 -14.51 2.11
N ASP A 103 15.00 -15.64 2.12
CA ASP A 103 14.58 -16.35 0.90
C ASP A 103 13.57 -15.53 0.06
N GLU A 104 12.70 -14.75 0.72
CA GLU A 104 11.79 -13.83 0.04
C GLU A 104 12.56 -12.72 -0.70
N PHE A 105 13.66 -12.21 -0.11
CA PHE A 105 14.51 -11.22 -0.77
C PHE A 105 15.19 -11.77 -2.03
N ALA A 106 15.59 -13.03 -2.01
CA ALA A 106 16.27 -13.67 -3.12
C ALA A 106 15.36 -13.96 -4.34
N SER A 107 14.04 -14.00 -4.14
CA SER A 107 13.07 -14.26 -5.20
C SER A 107 12.62 -13.00 -5.95
N PHE A 108 12.91 -11.80 -5.42
CA PHE A 108 12.62 -10.53 -6.10
C PHE A 108 13.85 -10.02 -6.85
N ASP A 109 14.26 -10.69 -7.93
CA ASP A 109 15.03 -10.02 -8.98
C ASP A 109 14.24 -8.79 -9.45
N ASP A 110 14.93 -7.75 -9.90
CA ASP A 110 14.39 -6.42 -10.20
C ASP A 110 12.93 -6.47 -10.74
N PRO A 111 11.91 -5.99 -9.99
CA PRO A 111 10.51 -6.01 -10.43
C PRO A 111 10.26 -5.15 -11.68
N LEU A 112 11.27 -4.38 -12.10
CA LEU A 112 11.29 -3.58 -13.31
C LEU A 112 12.14 -4.23 -14.42
N ASP A 113 12.60 -5.49 -14.23
CA ASP A 113 13.36 -6.19 -15.27
C ASP A 113 12.47 -6.39 -16.51
N PRO A 114 12.79 -5.75 -17.64
CA PRO A 114 12.04 -5.91 -18.88
C PRO A 114 12.11 -7.35 -19.43
N ASP A 115 13.09 -8.14 -19.01
CA ASP A 115 13.19 -9.59 -19.28
C ASP A 115 12.35 -10.42 -18.29
N ASN A 116 11.27 -9.87 -17.72
CA ASN A 116 10.31 -10.62 -16.92
C ASN A 116 9.62 -11.68 -17.82
N SER A 117 10.43 -12.66 -18.26
CA SER A 117 10.14 -13.67 -19.26
C SER A 117 9.09 -14.70 -18.79
N GLU A 118 8.55 -14.53 -17.57
CA GLU A 118 7.55 -15.42 -17.00
C GLU A 118 6.11 -14.87 -17.14
N PHE A 119 5.94 -13.59 -17.48
CA PHE A 119 4.62 -13.08 -17.79
C PHE A 119 4.13 -13.65 -19.13
N ILE A 120 3.03 -14.39 -19.08
CA ILE A 120 2.36 -14.95 -20.26
C ILE A 120 0.97 -14.32 -20.35
N PRO A 121 0.68 -13.49 -21.36
CA PRO A 121 -0.67 -13.01 -21.63
C PRO A 121 -1.64 -14.19 -21.78
N ILE A 122 -2.85 -14.10 -21.22
CA ILE A 122 -3.92 -15.08 -21.41
C ILE A 122 -4.24 -15.18 -22.89
N ASP A 123 -4.49 -14.05 -23.54
CA ASP A 123 -4.62 -13.91 -24.98
C ASP A 123 -4.20 -12.50 -25.41
N ALA A 124 -3.02 -12.41 -26.05
CA ALA A 124 -2.47 -11.12 -26.48
C ALA A 124 -3.21 -10.47 -27.67
N ASP A 125 -4.04 -11.24 -28.35
CA ASP A 125 -4.82 -10.77 -29.52
C ASP A 125 -6.28 -10.44 -29.13
N ASP A 126 -6.69 -10.73 -27.88
CA ASP A 126 -8.03 -10.45 -27.37
C ASP A 126 -8.05 -9.12 -26.60
N PRO A 127 -8.81 -8.11 -27.05
CA PRO A 127 -8.89 -6.79 -26.42
C PRO A 127 -9.45 -6.80 -24.99
N PHE A 128 -10.01 -7.91 -24.58
CA PHE A 128 -10.51 -8.11 -23.22
C PHE A 128 -9.47 -8.63 -22.23
N PHE A 129 -8.22 -8.79 -22.70
CA PHE A 129 -7.09 -9.11 -21.80
C PHE A 129 -5.99 -8.06 -21.94
N TRP A 130 -5.43 -7.68 -20.80
CA TRP A 130 -4.35 -6.72 -20.74
C TRP A 130 -3.03 -7.29 -21.32
N SER A 131 -2.31 -6.47 -22.05
CA SER A 131 -0.98 -6.75 -22.56
C SER A 131 0.00 -5.62 -22.23
N PRO A 132 1.28 -5.91 -21.93
CA PRO A 132 2.31 -4.89 -21.70
C PRO A 132 2.49 -3.91 -22.87
N ASP A 133 2.12 -4.31 -24.08
CA ASP A 133 2.23 -3.47 -25.28
C ASP A 133 1.12 -2.43 -25.38
N ASP A 134 -0.01 -2.62 -24.69
CA ASP A 134 -1.20 -1.78 -24.78
C ASP A 134 -0.96 -0.34 -24.30
N ASN A 135 -0.10 -0.17 -23.30
CA ASN A 135 0.31 1.15 -22.79
C ASN A 135 1.69 1.60 -23.28
N GLY A 136 2.31 0.85 -24.19
CA GLY A 136 3.62 1.16 -24.76
C GLY A 136 4.81 0.97 -23.81
N SER A 137 4.61 0.38 -22.63
CA SER A 137 5.70 0.14 -21.68
C SER A 137 6.54 -1.09 -22.05
N GLY A 138 5.93 -2.08 -22.67
CA GLY A 138 6.55 -3.38 -22.98
C GLY A 138 6.93 -4.19 -21.72
N VAL A 139 6.48 -3.76 -20.53
CA VAL A 139 6.86 -4.38 -19.24
C VAL A 139 5.61 -4.67 -18.41
N ALA A 140 5.51 -5.89 -17.90
CA ALA A 140 4.49 -6.30 -16.92
C ALA A 140 5.01 -6.08 -15.49
N VAL A 141 4.77 -4.89 -14.95
CA VAL A 141 5.34 -4.48 -13.65
C VAL A 141 4.81 -5.35 -12.51
N GLY A 142 5.71 -6.09 -11.88
CA GLY A 142 5.42 -6.90 -10.70
C GLY A 142 4.64 -8.19 -10.98
N ALA A 143 4.68 -8.73 -12.21
CA ALA A 143 3.90 -9.90 -12.61
C ALA A 143 4.06 -11.14 -11.69
N GLN A 144 5.22 -11.31 -11.09
CA GLN A 144 5.48 -12.45 -10.18
C GLN A 144 5.17 -12.14 -8.71
N TYR A 145 4.82 -10.89 -8.37
CA TYR A 145 4.76 -10.46 -6.98
C TYR A 145 3.65 -11.19 -6.20
N GLY A 146 2.44 -11.29 -6.75
CA GLY A 146 1.31 -11.96 -6.11
C GLY A 146 1.61 -13.42 -5.78
N ASP A 147 2.20 -14.16 -6.74
CA ASP A 147 2.47 -15.59 -6.60
C ASP A 147 3.67 -15.91 -5.68
N THR A 148 4.61 -14.98 -5.52
CA THR A 148 5.88 -15.25 -4.83
C THR A 148 6.01 -14.56 -3.48
N ALA A 149 5.29 -13.48 -3.25
CA ALA A 149 5.35 -12.76 -1.98
C ALA A 149 4.71 -13.58 -0.84
N ILE A 150 5.40 -13.61 0.28
CA ILE A 150 4.90 -14.28 1.49
C ILE A 150 4.07 -13.26 2.28
N PRO A 151 2.77 -13.54 2.54
CA PRO A 151 1.94 -12.66 3.38
C PRO A 151 2.55 -12.40 4.75
N TYR A 152 2.18 -11.28 5.33
CA TYR A 152 2.64 -10.86 6.67
C TYR A 152 1.68 -11.30 7.77
N ALA A 153 0.38 -11.18 7.54
CA ALA A 153 -0.62 -11.47 8.57
C ALA A 153 -1.84 -12.23 8.05
N ILE A 154 -2.18 -12.13 6.76
CA ILE A 154 -3.24 -12.96 6.17
C ILE A 154 -2.74 -14.40 5.91
N GLU A 155 -3.65 -15.37 5.91
CA GLU A 155 -3.31 -16.77 5.68
C GLU A 155 -2.89 -17.03 4.22
N SER A 156 -3.63 -16.46 3.26
CA SER A 156 -3.30 -16.54 1.83
C SER A 156 -4.05 -15.49 1.00
N SER A 157 -3.43 -15.01 -0.08
CA SER A 157 -4.09 -14.14 -1.06
C SER A 157 -5.24 -14.83 -1.77
N ASP A 158 -5.11 -16.12 -2.14
CA ASP A 158 -6.14 -16.91 -2.80
C ASP A 158 -7.48 -16.89 -2.06
N ALA A 159 -7.44 -16.98 -0.72
CA ALA A 159 -8.65 -16.97 0.10
C ALA A 159 -9.44 -15.68 -0.09
N ILE A 160 -8.76 -14.53 -0.11
CA ILE A 160 -9.37 -13.21 -0.29
C ILE A 160 -9.77 -12.97 -1.75
N VAL A 161 -8.92 -13.31 -2.72
CA VAL A 161 -9.24 -13.20 -4.15
C VAL A 161 -10.50 -14.02 -4.49
N SER A 162 -10.73 -15.15 -3.82
CA SER A 162 -11.94 -15.94 -4.03
C SER A 162 -13.26 -15.26 -3.61
N LEU A 163 -13.20 -14.15 -2.87
CA LEU A 163 -14.37 -13.37 -2.44
C LEU A 163 -14.85 -12.39 -3.50
N ILE A 164 -14.04 -12.12 -4.50
CA ILE A 164 -14.26 -11.11 -5.53
C ILE A 164 -14.25 -11.74 -6.92
N SER A 165 -14.83 -11.06 -7.90
CA SER A 165 -14.85 -11.55 -9.28
C SER A 165 -15.13 -10.38 -10.21
N PRO A 166 -14.30 -10.13 -11.23
CA PRO A 166 -14.56 -9.04 -12.18
C PRO A 166 -15.84 -9.29 -12.97
N ASP A 167 -16.46 -8.22 -13.40
CA ASP A 167 -17.52 -8.27 -14.39
C ASP A 167 -17.00 -8.94 -15.67
N ALA A 168 -17.75 -9.89 -16.22
CA ALA A 168 -17.32 -10.54 -17.45
C ALA A 168 -17.10 -9.50 -18.57
N PRO A 169 -15.98 -9.57 -19.31
CA PRO A 169 -15.59 -8.54 -20.28
C PRO A 169 -16.61 -8.24 -21.40
N ASP A 170 -17.62 -9.10 -21.59
CA ASP A 170 -18.71 -8.92 -22.55
C ASP A 170 -20.07 -8.68 -21.88
N SER A 171 -20.10 -8.45 -20.56
CA SER A 171 -21.32 -8.23 -19.80
C SER A 171 -21.88 -6.80 -19.97
N PRO A 172 -23.20 -6.62 -19.77
CA PRO A 172 -23.79 -5.28 -19.73
C PRO A 172 -23.21 -4.38 -18.62
N GLU A 173 -22.76 -4.97 -17.51
CA GLU A 173 -22.16 -4.32 -16.36
C GLU A 173 -20.80 -3.74 -16.76
N PHE A 174 -19.94 -4.54 -17.39
CA PHE A 174 -18.65 -4.08 -17.93
C PHE A 174 -18.81 -2.91 -18.91
N PHE A 175 -19.78 -3.00 -19.85
CA PHE A 175 -20.06 -1.90 -20.76
C PHE A 175 -20.56 -0.64 -20.06
N ALA A 176 -21.38 -0.78 -19.01
CA ALA A 176 -21.85 0.36 -18.23
C ALA A 176 -20.68 1.07 -17.51
N ASP A 177 -19.76 0.29 -16.96
CA ASP A 177 -18.55 0.81 -16.32
C ASP A 177 -17.64 1.56 -17.31
N LEU A 178 -17.39 0.98 -18.48
CA LEU A 178 -16.61 1.66 -19.51
C LEU A 178 -17.26 2.97 -19.97
N GLN A 179 -18.59 3.01 -20.11
CA GLN A 179 -19.31 4.23 -20.46
C GLN A 179 -19.18 5.30 -19.35
N ALA A 180 -19.24 4.88 -18.08
CA ALA A 180 -19.05 5.79 -16.96
C ALA A 180 -17.60 6.34 -16.92
N VAL A 181 -16.59 5.48 -17.10
CA VAL A 181 -15.19 5.90 -17.17
C VAL A 181 -14.94 6.79 -18.38
N ALA A 182 -15.54 6.50 -19.54
CA ALA A 182 -15.37 7.33 -20.74
C ALA A 182 -15.76 8.79 -20.47
N VAL A 183 -16.87 9.04 -19.78
CA VAL A 183 -17.35 10.41 -19.49
C VAL A 183 -16.74 11.04 -18.24
N LEU A 184 -16.26 10.25 -17.28
CA LEU A 184 -15.67 10.74 -16.01
C LEU A 184 -14.15 10.79 -16.05
N GLY A 185 -13.52 9.83 -16.73
CA GLY A 185 -12.07 9.61 -16.70
C GLY A 185 -11.30 10.15 -17.90
N GLY A 186 -11.98 10.66 -18.94
CA GLY A 186 -11.34 11.14 -20.14
C GLY A 186 -10.58 12.47 -19.95
N ALA A 187 -9.53 12.68 -20.74
CA ALA A 187 -8.68 13.86 -20.66
C ALA A 187 -9.38 15.14 -21.18
N ALA A 188 -10.20 15.01 -22.21
CA ALA A 188 -10.90 16.13 -22.87
C ALA A 188 -12.11 15.62 -23.67
N ASP A 189 -12.98 16.53 -24.07
CA ASP A 189 -14.02 16.25 -25.04
C ASP A 189 -13.44 15.77 -26.37
N THR A 190 -14.11 14.79 -26.99
CA THR A 190 -13.85 14.29 -28.34
C THR A 190 -15.10 14.48 -29.23
N GLU A 191 -15.09 13.95 -30.46
CA GLU A 191 -16.30 13.91 -31.28
C GLU A 191 -17.35 12.93 -30.74
N ALA A 192 -16.91 11.86 -30.04
CA ALA A 192 -17.79 10.79 -29.53
C ALA A 192 -18.17 10.98 -28.06
N THR A 193 -17.29 11.57 -27.24
CA THR A 193 -17.45 11.65 -25.78
C THR A 193 -17.38 13.09 -25.27
N THR A 194 -18.38 13.48 -24.47
CA THR A 194 -18.33 14.73 -23.70
C THR A 194 -17.99 14.41 -22.24
N ILE A 195 -16.98 15.08 -21.70
CA ILE A 195 -16.53 14.87 -20.32
C ILE A 195 -17.53 15.50 -19.34
N LEU A 196 -18.00 14.69 -18.41
CA LEU A 196 -18.94 15.09 -17.37
C LEU A 196 -18.28 15.28 -16.00
N ARG A 197 -16.99 14.95 -15.87
CA ARG A 197 -16.22 15.14 -14.64
C ARG A 197 -16.22 16.62 -14.25
N THR A 198 -16.53 16.89 -12.99
CA THR A 198 -16.51 18.23 -12.41
C THR A 198 -15.08 18.70 -12.13
N ASP A 199 -14.91 20.00 -11.83
CA ASP A 199 -13.63 20.55 -11.42
C ASP A 199 -13.16 19.93 -10.10
N ASP A 200 -14.07 19.68 -9.15
CA ASP A 200 -13.77 19.00 -7.89
C ASP A 200 -13.30 17.56 -8.11
N GLN A 201 -14.00 16.78 -8.93
CA GLN A 201 -13.58 15.42 -9.30
C GLN A 201 -12.22 15.40 -10.04
N SER A 202 -11.91 16.46 -10.77
CA SER A 202 -10.59 16.63 -11.39
C SER A 202 -9.50 16.96 -10.37
N GLU A 203 -9.84 17.67 -9.30
CA GLU A 203 -8.95 17.92 -8.17
C GLU A 203 -8.74 16.63 -7.38
N ILE A 204 -9.80 15.88 -7.05
CA ILE A 204 -9.73 14.57 -6.38
C ILE A 204 -8.79 13.61 -7.11
N ALA A 205 -8.95 13.47 -8.44
CA ALA A 205 -8.07 12.62 -9.24
C ALA A 205 -6.59 12.96 -9.08
N LYS A 206 -6.26 14.26 -9.03
CA LYS A 206 -4.87 14.73 -8.86
C LYS A 206 -4.38 14.61 -7.42
N PHE A 207 -5.26 14.85 -6.46
CA PHE A 207 -4.96 14.83 -5.03
C PHE A 207 -4.48 13.45 -4.56
N PHE A 208 -5.12 12.40 -5.05
CA PHE A 208 -4.78 11.02 -4.71
C PHE A 208 -3.99 10.28 -5.79
N PHE A 209 -3.49 10.96 -6.82
CA PHE A 209 -2.74 10.30 -7.89
C PHE A 209 -1.46 9.63 -7.37
N VAL A 210 -0.66 10.35 -6.61
CA VAL A 210 0.56 9.93 -5.87
C VAL A 210 1.34 8.73 -6.44
N ASP A 211 1.33 8.55 -7.76
CA ASP A 211 1.92 7.40 -8.44
C ASP A 211 3.12 7.74 -9.34
N ARG A 212 3.50 9.02 -9.41
CA ARG A 212 4.67 9.47 -10.15
C ARG A 212 5.97 9.05 -9.46
N GLY A 213 7.05 9.00 -10.23
CA GLY A 213 8.37 8.65 -9.71
C GLY A 213 8.96 9.63 -8.68
N ASP A 214 8.46 10.88 -8.69
CA ASP A 214 8.89 11.98 -7.83
C ASP A 214 7.90 12.33 -6.72
N SER A 215 6.83 11.54 -6.55
CA SER A 215 5.81 11.73 -5.52
C SER A 215 5.82 10.59 -4.48
N TYR A 216 4.97 10.72 -3.47
CA TYR A 216 4.67 9.60 -2.60
C TYR A 216 4.04 8.46 -3.43
N LYS A 217 4.23 7.24 -2.97
CA LYS A 217 3.40 6.13 -3.45
C LYS A 217 2.14 6.05 -2.58
N PRO A 218 1.05 5.41 -3.02
CA PRO A 218 -0.21 5.36 -2.29
C PRO A 218 -0.07 4.94 -0.82
N ASN A 219 0.72 3.89 -0.57
CA ASN A 219 0.99 3.43 0.78
C ASN A 219 1.68 4.47 1.67
N LYS A 220 2.54 5.32 1.11
CA LYS A 220 3.20 6.38 1.87
C LYS A 220 2.28 7.58 2.10
N HIS A 221 1.36 7.84 1.18
CA HIS A 221 0.34 8.87 1.40
C HIS A 221 -0.60 8.44 2.55
N ILE A 222 -1.08 7.20 2.53
CA ILE A 222 -1.87 6.63 3.63
C ILE A 222 -1.08 6.68 4.95
N GLY A 223 0.20 6.31 4.94
CA GLY A 223 1.07 6.41 6.12
C GLY A 223 1.27 7.85 6.61
N HIS A 224 1.34 8.83 5.70
CA HIS A 224 1.41 10.25 6.07
C HIS A 224 0.11 10.74 6.71
N ILE A 225 -1.04 10.36 6.16
CA ILE A 225 -2.35 10.65 6.75
C ILE A 225 -2.43 10.07 8.18
N ALA A 226 -2.01 8.80 8.37
CA ALA A 226 -1.95 8.18 9.69
C ALA A 226 -1.05 8.96 10.66
N GLN A 227 0.10 9.45 10.19
CA GLN A 227 1.02 10.24 10.99
C GLN A 227 0.41 11.58 11.42
N GLU A 228 -0.20 12.31 10.51
CA GLU A 228 -0.86 13.60 10.81
C GLU A 228 -1.97 13.41 11.86
N ILE A 229 -2.85 12.42 11.65
CA ILE A 229 -3.95 12.14 12.60
C ILE A 229 -3.38 11.70 13.96
N SER A 230 -2.34 10.84 14.00
CA SER A 230 -1.76 10.37 15.26
C SER A 230 -1.14 11.50 16.08
N ILE A 231 -0.57 12.52 15.41
CA ILE A 231 -0.04 13.72 16.04
C ILE A 231 -1.19 14.56 16.61
N ASP A 232 -2.25 14.77 15.84
CA ASP A 232 -3.40 15.59 16.24
C ASP A 232 -4.18 14.94 17.41
N GLU A 233 -4.30 13.60 17.40
CA GLU A 233 -4.92 12.83 18.49
C GLU A 233 -3.98 12.61 19.69
N GLY A 234 -2.71 13.01 19.59
CA GLY A 234 -1.73 12.96 20.68
C GLY A 234 -1.31 11.55 21.05
N PHE A 235 -1.16 10.65 20.08
CA PHE A 235 -0.70 9.28 20.30
C PHE A 235 0.70 9.24 20.93
N ASP A 236 0.85 8.40 21.94
CA ASP A 236 2.15 8.12 22.54
C ASP A 236 2.98 7.13 21.68
N LEU A 237 4.20 6.84 22.14
CA LEU A 237 5.12 5.94 21.42
C LEU A 237 4.51 4.54 21.22
N LYS A 238 3.87 3.99 22.24
CA LYS A 238 3.23 2.68 22.17
C LYS A 238 2.13 2.64 21.13
N GLN A 239 1.22 3.61 21.17
CA GLN A 239 0.11 3.75 20.22
C GLN A 239 0.62 3.91 18.79
N ASN A 240 1.67 4.70 18.57
CA ASN A 240 2.27 4.87 17.26
C ASN A 240 2.94 3.58 16.75
N VAL A 241 3.68 2.87 17.61
CA VAL A 241 4.30 1.58 17.25
C VAL A 241 3.24 0.58 16.82
N GLU A 242 2.14 0.49 17.53
CA GLU A 242 1.02 -0.41 17.23
C GLU A 242 0.31 -0.01 15.94
N LEU A 243 -0.06 1.27 15.79
CA LEU A 243 -0.71 1.82 14.60
C LEU A 243 0.09 1.49 13.32
N PHE A 244 1.36 1.89 13.29
CA PHE A 244 2.16 1.71 12.08
C PHE A 244 2.53 0.24 11.82
N PHE A 245 2.61 -0.58 12.84
CA PHE A 245 2.76 -2.03 12.69
C PHE A 245 1.54 -2.64 11.99
N LYS A 246 0.34 -2.45 12.53
CA LYS A 246 -0.91 -2.94 11.94
C LYS A 246 -1.11 -2.40 10.53
N LEU A 247 -0.95 -1.09 10.35
CA LEU A 247 -1.16 -0.42 9.08
C LEU A 247 -0.22 -0.95 7.98
N ASN A 248 1.09 -0.99 8.23
CA ASN A 248 2.03 -1.39 7.20
C ASN A 248 1.92 -2.87 6.82
N LEU A 249 1.54 -3.75 7.76
CA LEU A 249 1.25 -5.14 7.41
C LEU A 249 -0.01 -5.25 6.56
N ALA A 250 -1.08 -4.53 6.90
CA ALA A 250 -2.30 -4.51 6.11
C ALA A 250 -2.05 -3.97 4.68
N LEU A 251 -1.28 -2.89 4.54
CA LEU A 251 -0.91 -2.34 3.23
C LEU A 251 -0.05 -3.31 2.40
N ALA A 252 0.84 -4.07 3.05
CA ALA A 252 1.68 -5.04 2.35
C ALA A 252 0.84 -6.23 1.85
N ASP A 253 -0.02 -6.76 2.69
CA ASP A 253 -0.89 -7.89 2.34
C ASP A 253 -1.95 -7.49 1.30
N ALA A 254 -2.50 -6.27 1.38
CA ALA A 254 -3.39 -5.73 0.36
C ALA A 254 -2.74 -5.66 -1.04
N VAL A 255 -1.44 -5.33 -1.09
CA VAL A 255 -0.69 -5.33 -2.37
C VAL A 255 -0.46 -6.76 -2.87
N ILE A 256 -0.18 -7.73 -2.00
CA ILE A 256 -0.05 -9.14 -2.40
C ILE A 256 -1.36 -9.63 -3.04
N VAL A 257 -2.49 -9.44 -2.35
CA VAL A 257 -3.84 -9.78 -2.87
C VAL A 257 -4.12 -9.09 -4.20
N THR A 258 -3.78 -7.81 -4.29
CA THR A 258 -4.00 -7.03 -5.53
C THR A 258 -3.21 -7.60 -6.71
N TRP A 259 -1.92 -7.89 -6.51
CA TRP A 259 -1.07 -8.39 -7.60
C TRP A 259 -1.41 -9.81 -7.99
N ASP A 260 -1.84 -10.64 -7.05
CA ASP A 260 -2.41 -11.97 -7.32
C ASP A 260 -3.65 -11.86 -8.23
N ALA A 261 -4.66 -11.07 -7.83
CA ALA A 261 -5.86 -10.83 -8.62
C ALA A 261 -5.55 -10.27 -10.02
N LYS A 262 -4.67 -9.26 -10.12
CA LYS A 262 -4.34 -8.58 -11.38
C LYS A 262 -3.79 -9.53 -12.44
N TYR A 263 -2.82 -10.35 -12.06
CA TYR A 263 -2.12 -11.19 -13.04
C TYR A 263 -2.79 -12.52 -13.29
N ASN A 264 -3.68 -12.97 -12.39
CA ASN A 264 -4.56 -14.10 -12.66
C ASN A 264 -5.68 -13.74 -13.65
N GLU A 265 -6.26 -12.55 -13.56
CA GLU A 265 -7.38 -12.13 -14.39
C GLU A 265 -6.94 -11.32 -15.63
N GLN A 266 -5.79 -10.63 -15.57
CA GLN A 266 -5.24 -9.82 -16.65
C GLN A 266 -6.28 -8.89 -17.31
N TYR A 267 -7.08 -8.22 -16.48
CA TYR A 267 -8.21 -7.41 -16.93
C TYR A 267 -7.73 -6.13 -17.66
N PRO A 268 -8.34 -5.74 -18.79
CA PRO A 268 -7.85 -4.63 -19.60
C PRO A 268 -8.03 -3.29 -18.91
N ARG A 269 -7.11 -2.35 -19.12
CA ARG A 269 -7.28 -0.95 -18.71
C ARG A 269 -8.39 -0.29 -19.50
N PRO A 270 -9.13 0.69 -18.95
CA PRO A 270 -10.27 1.32 -19.63
C PRO A 270 -9.93 1.90 -21.02
N SER A 271 -8.71 2.42 -21.23
CA SER A 271 -8.31 2.98 -22.52
C SER A 271 -8.38 1.95 -23.65
N GLN A 272 -7.97 0.72 -23.40
CA GLN A 272 -7.90 -0.33 -24.41
C GLN A 272 -9.29 -0.64 -25.00
N PRO A 273 -10.31 -1.12 -24.25
CA PRO A 273 -11.62 -1.39 -24.82
C PRO A 273 -12.38 -0.12 -25.26
N ILE A 274 -12.12 1.05 -24.68
CA ILE A 274 -12.77 2.30 -25.11
C ILE A 274 -12.29 2.71 -26.49
N THR A 275 -10.98 2.59 -26.79
CA THR A 275 -10.39 3.14 -28.03
C THR A 275 -10.41 2.13 -29.18
N GLU A 276 -10.18 0.84 -28.93
CA GLU A 276 -9.84 -0.10 -29.99
C GLU A 276 -11.05 -0.93 -30.48
N ASP A 277 -11.78 -1.60 -29.60
CA ASP A 277 -12.64 -2.70 -30.05
C ASP A 277 -14.13 -2.51 -29.86
N LEU A 278 -14.55 -1.66 -28.95
CA LEU A 278 -15.96 -1.44 -28.69
C LEU A 278 -16.52 -0.25 -29.47
N GLY A 279 -15.66 0.49 -30.18
CA GLY A 279 -16.06 1.63 -30.98
C GLY A 279 -16.72 2.74 -30.15
N ILE A 280 -16.41 2.82 -28.86
CA ILE A 280 -16.93 3.84 -27.96
C ILE A 280 -16.32 5.18 -28.38
N ASP A 281 -15.00 5.29 -28.39
CA ASP A 281 -14.30 6.52 -28.73
C ASP A 281 -12.83 6.25 -29.11
N PRO A 282 -12.47 6.26 -30.37
CA PRO A 282 -11.10 5.97 -30.82
C PRO A 282 -10.09 7.09 -30.49
N ASP A 283 -10.57 8.28 -30.12
CA ASP A 283 -9.71 9.43 -29.76
C ASP A 283 -9.60 9.64 -28.25
N TRP A 284 -10.25 8.78 -27.45
CA TRP A 284 -10.23 8.87 -26.00
C TRP A 284 -8.85 8.65 -25.41
N LYS A 285 -8.56 9.37 -24.33
CA LYS A 285 -7.36 9.17 -23.52
C LYS A 285 -7.73 9.34 -22.05
N ALA A 286 -7.11 8.57 -21.19
CA ALA A 286 -7.23 8.74 -19.75
C ALA A 286 -6.77 10.15 -19.32
N PHE A 287 -7.39 10.69 -18.29
CA PHE A 287 -7.05 12.00 -17.73
C PHE A 287 -5.65 12.04 -17.12
N LEU A 288 -5.26 10.96 -16.44
CA LEU A 288 -3.92 10.78 -15.90
C LEU A 288 -3.25 9.55 -16.54
N GLU A 289 -1.96 9.40 -16.32
CA GLU A 289 -1.15 8.34 -16.93
C GLU A 289 -1.57 6.96 -16.38
N GLU A 290 -1.75 6.00 -17.27
CA GLU A 290 -2.08 4.62 -16.91
C GLU A 290 -0.83 3.85 -16.50
N PRO A 291 -0.91 3.06 -15.40
CA PRO A 291 0.19 2.22 -14.96
C PRO A 291 0.42 0.99 -15.85
N GLY A 292 1.66 0.46 -15.86
CA GLY A 292 2.08 -0.71 -16.65
C GLY A 292 1.72 -2.06 -16.02
N PHE A 293 0.44 -2.27 -15.64
CA PHE A 293 -0.10 -3.50 -15.08
C PHE A 293 -1.63 -3.57 -15.26
N PRO A 294 -2.26 -4.77 -15.17
CA PRO A 294 -3.70 -4.95 -15.39
C PRO A 294 -4.59 -4.05 -14.52
N ASP A 295 -5.84 -3.81 -14.96
CA ASP A 295 -6.79 -2.96 -14.26
C ASP A 295 -7.25 -3.56 -12.94
N TRP A 296 -7.93 -4.69 -12.98
CA TRP A 296 -8.66 -5.26 -11.85
C TRP A 296 -7.73 -6.08 -10.94
N ILE A 297 -7.77 -5.83 -9.64
CA ILE A 297 -8.38 -4.79 -8.83
C ILE A 297 -7.40 -3.62 -8.58
N SER A 298 -7.91 -2.43 -8.24
CA SER A 298 -7.07 -1.26 -7.97
C SER A 298 -6.23 -1.41 -6.70
N GLY A 299 -4.91 -1.36 -6.83
CA GLY A 299 -4.01 -1.39 -5.67
C GLY A 299 -4.15 -0.17 -4.75
N HIS A 300 -4.48 1.01 -5.30
CA HIS A 300 -4.81 2.19 -4.49
C HIS A 300 -5.99 1.89 -3.57
N SER A 301 -7.07 1.39 -4.15
CA SER A 301 -8.33 1.19 -3.43
C SER A 301 -8.27 0.03 -2.44
N THR A 302 -7.64 -1.09 -2.81
CA THR A 302 -7.47 -2.22 -1.88
C THR A 302 -6.65 -1.82 -0.65
N MET A 303 -5.58 -1.04 -0.84
CA MET A 303 -4.83 -0.48 0.29
C MET A 303 -5.66 0.52 1.10
N ALA A 304 -6.48 1.34 0.44
CA ALA A 304 -7.33 2.33 1.10
C ALA A 304 -8.34 1.66 2.04
N TYR A 305 -9.07 0.65 1.56
CA TYR A 305 -10.05 -0.05 2.40
C TYR A 305 -9.41 -0.92 3.48
N ALA A 306 -8.22 -1.51 3.23
CA ALA A 306 -7.47 -2.18 4.30
C ALA A 306 -7.02 -1.18 5.39
N ALA A 307 -6.62 0.03 4.99
CA ALA A 307 -6.28 1.10 5.92
C ALA A 307 -7.50 1.64 6.67
N GLU A 308 -8.68 1.73 6.04
CA GLU A 308 -9.92 2.16 6.70
C GLU A 308 -10.24 1.30 7.93
N VAL A 309 -10.11 -0.03 7.79
CA VAL A 309 -10.32 -0.96 8.90
C VAL A 309 -9.35 -0.68 10.04
N VAL A 310 -8.05 -0.50 9.74
CA VAL A 310 -7.03 -0.20 10.74
C VAL A 310 -7.25 1.18 11.38
N PHE A 311 -7.58 2.20 10.59
CA PHE A 311 -7.84 3.56 11.11
C PHE A 311 -9.06 3.57 12.02
N THR A 312 -10.12 2.88 11.62
CA THR A 312 -11.36 2.79 12.42
C THR A 312 -11.08 2.11 13.76
N GLU A 313 -10.26 1.07 13.77
CA GLU A 313 -9.90 0.37 15.01
C GLU A 313 -8.98 1.21 15.89
N GLN A 314 -7.97 1.88 15.32
CA GLN A 314 -6.95 2.59 16.08
C GLN A 314 -7.38 3.99 16.54
N PHE A 315 -8.12 4.72 15.72
CA PHE A 315 -8.53 6.09 16.01
C PHE A 315 -9.99 6.20 16.50
N GLY A 316 -10.86 5.26 16.10
CA GLY A 316 -12.30 5.37 16.35
C GLY A 316 -12.94 6.52 15.58
N ASP A 317 -13.96 7.16 16.18
CA ASP A 317 -14.62 8.33 15.60
C ASP A 317 -13.95 9.62 16.12
N ILE A 318 -13.20 10.28 15.23
CA ILE A 318 -12.45 11.51 15.54
C ILE A 318 -13.18 12.78 15.06
N GLY A 319 -14.38 12.65 14.49
CA GLY A 319 -15.10 13.75 13.87
C GLY A 319 -14.43 14.24 12.58
N THR A 320 -14.65 15.51 12.20
CA THR A 320 -14.09 16.09 10.97
C THR A 320 -12.59 16.31 11.09
N PHE A 321 -11.85 15.87 10.08
CA PHE A 321 -10.38 16.02 9.99
C PHE A 321 -9.96 16.45 8.59
N GLY A 322 -8.80 17.12 8.49
CA GLY A 322 -8.20 17.56 7.23
C GLY A 322 -7.14 16.60 6.72
N VAL A 323 -7.02 16.50 5.40
CA VAL A 323 -6.00 15.72 4.71
C VAL A 323 -5.33 16.58 3.66
N VAL A 324 -4.00 16.47 3.55
CA VAL A 324 -3.19 17.16 2.54
C VAL A 324 -2.49 16.15 1.64
N SER A 325 -2.17 16.57 0.40
CA SER A 325 -1.43 15.74 -0.55
C SER A 325 -0.18 16.48 -1.04
N PRO A 326 0.96 15.80 -1.11
CA PRO A 326 2.19 16.38 -1.66
C PRO A 326 2.06 16.71 -3.16
N ASP A 327 1.16 16.01 -3.88
CA ASP A 327 0.94 16.23 -5.32
C ASP A 327 0.11 17.47 -5.61
N THR A 328 -0.61 18.00 -4.61
CA THR A 328 -1.42 19.23 -4.72
C THR A 328 -1.12 20.18 -3.56
N PRO A 329 0.12 20.76 -3.49
CA PRO A 329 0.52 21.59 -2.37
C PRO A 329 -0.42 22.78 -2.14
N GLY A 330 -0.88 22.96 -0.91
CA GLY A 330 -1.78 24.03 -0.50
C GLY A 330 -3.27 23.74 -0.68
N ILE A 331 -3.62 22.53 -1.10
CA ILE A 331 -4.98 22.00 -1.06
C ILE A 331 -5.10 21.09 0.16
N GLU A 332 -6.13 21.35 0.97
CA GLU A 332 -6.56 20.53 2.08
C GLU A 332 -8.01 20.12 1.84
N ARG A 333 -8.32 18.84 2.03
CA ARG A 333 -9.66 18.29 1.91
C ARG A 333 -10.13 17.83 3.29
N GLU A 334 -11.38 18.10 3.64
CA GLU A 334 -11.96 17.74 4.94
C GLU A 334 -12.92 16.55 4.78
N TYR A 335 -12.90 15.63 5.76
CA TYR A 335 -13.75 14.42 5.79
C TYR A 335 -14.38 14.26 7.16
N ASP A 336 -15.61 13.74 7.20
CA ASP A 336 -16.36 13.47 8.43
C ASP A 336 -16.18 12.00 8.91
N SER A 337 -15.55 11.14 8.10
CA SER A 337 -15.26 9.74 8.44
C SER A 337 -14.12 9.18 7.59
N PHE A 338 -13.52 8.08 8.04
CA PHE A 338 -12.53 7.34 7.26
C PHE A 338 -13.15 6.70 6.00
N GLY A 339 -14.40 6.22 6.08
CA GLY A 339 -15.13 5.74 4.91
C GLY A 339 -15.23 6.80 3.82
N GLU A 340 -15.62 8.04 4.15
CA GLU A 340 -15.67 9.14 3.18
C GLU A 340 -14.31 9.43 2.54
N LEU A 341 -13.24 9.46 3.35
CA LEU A 341 -11.87 9.63 2.85
C LEU A 341 -11.49 8.53 1.86
N PHE A 342 -11.66 7.26 2.23
CA PHE A 342 -11.16 6.15 1.44
C PHE A 342 -12.05 5.80 0.26
N ASP A 343 -13.34 6.14 0.30
CA ASP A 343 -14.22 6.15 -0.86
C ASP A 343 -13.76 7.19 -1.89
N GLU A 344 -13.45 8.41 -1.47
CA GLU A 344 -12.95 9.44 -2.37
C GLU A 344 -11.56 9.08 -2.92
N PHE A 345 -10.68 8.51 -2.09
CA PHE A 345 -9.38 7.98 -2.51
C PHE A 345 -9.54 6.95 -3.64
N SER A 346 -10.48 6.03 -3.50
CA SER A 346 -10.77 4.96 -4.46
C SER A 346 -11.41 5.50 -5.75
N LEU A 347 -12.43 6.38 -5.64
CA LEU A 347 -13.08 7.01 -6.79
C LEU A 347 -12.13 7.92 -7.59
N SER A 348 -11.07 8.42 -6.98
CA SER A 348 -10.03 9.17 -7.68
C SER A 348 -9.49 8.44 -8.90
N ARG A 349 -9.48 7.11 -8.87
CA ARG A 349 -8.96 6.24 -9.93
C ARG A 349 -9.89 6.19 -11.15
N VAL A 350 -11.20 6.23 -10.90
CA VAL A 350 -12.22 6.35 -11.95
C VAL A 350 -12.13 7.74 -12.59
N PHE A 351 -12.01 8.79 -11.78
CA PHE A 351 -11.85 10.16 -12.28
C PHE A 351 -10.53 10.40 -13.02
N ALA A 352 -9.49 9.63 -12.67
CA ALA A 352 -8.23 9.60 -13.41
C ALA A 352 -8.34 8.89 -14.77
N GLY A 353 -9.35 8.04 -14.97
CA GLY A 353 -9.57 7.26 -16.18
C GLY A 353 -8.74 5.99 -16.27
N VAL A 354 -8.16 5.54 -15.15
CA VAL A 354 -7.19 4.44 -15.12
C VAL A 354 -7.74 3.14 -14.56
N HIS A 355 -8.97 3.17 -14.02
CA HIS A 355 -9.69 2.00 -13.51
C HIS A 355 -11.19 2.07 -13.84
N THR A 356 -11.82 0.91 -14.04
CA THR A 356 -13.27 0.74 -14.04
C THR A 356 -13.86 1.03 -12.66
N ILE A 357 -15.19 1.20 -12.55
CA ILE A 357 -15.85 1.40 -11.24
C ILE A 357 -15.73 0.14 -10.40
N ASP A 358 -16.02 -1.02 -11.00
CA ASP A 358 -15.88 -2.32 -10.35
C ASP A 358 -14.43 -2.54 -9.85
N GLY A 359 -13.45 -2.32 -10.74
CA GLY A 359 -12.03 -2.44 -10.41
C GLY A 359 -11.49 -1.42 -9.40
N ALA A 360 -12.16 -0.27 -9.21
CA ALA A 360 -11.72 0.78 -8.30
C ALA A 360 -12.52 0.85 -6.99
N PHE A 361 -13.72 0.32 -6.92
CA PHE A 361 -14.61 0.56 -5.79
C PHE A 361 -15.20 -0.73 -5.21
N THR A 362 -15.98 -1.50 -5.95
CA THR A 362 -16.78 -2.60 -5.41
C THR A 362 -15.91 -3.77 -4.90
N ASP A 363 -15.09 -4.32 -5.77
CA ASP A 363 -14.24 -5.48 -5.43
C ASP A 363 -13.04 -5.11 -4.55
N PRO A 364 -12.35 -3.95 -4.75
CA PRO A 364 -11.35 -3.49 -3.82
C PRO A 364 -11.85 -3.22 -2.40
N ASP A 365 -13.10 -2.73 -2.23
CA ASP A 365 -13.72 -2.58 -0.91
C ASP A 365 -13.84 -3.94 -0.21
N THR A 366 -14.41 -4.93 -0.91
CA THR A 366 -14.53 -6.30 -0.38
C THR A 366 -13.17 -6.90 -0.02
N ALA A 367 -12.19 -6.84 -0.92
CA ALA A 367 -10.87 -7.41 -0.72
C ALA A 367 -10.06 -6.67 0.35
N GLY A 368 -10.04 -5.34 0.30
CA GLY A 368 -9.32 -4.51 1.25
C GLY A 368 -9.85 -4.64 2.67
N THR A 369 -11.18 -4.60 2.83
CA THR A 369 -11.83 -4.82 4.13
C THR A 369 -11.48 -6.20 4.69
N ALA A 370 -11.55 -7.26 3.87
CA ALA A 370 -11.19 -8.62 4.31
C ALA A 370 -9.71 -8.71 4.73
N VAL A 371 -8.80 -8.07 4.00
CA VAL A 371 -7.38 -7.98 4.41
C VAL A 371 -7.25 -7.28 5.76
N GLY A 372 -7.85 -6.11 5.92
CA GLY A 372 -7.78 -5.34 7.17
C GLY A 372 -8.30 -6.12 8.37
N GLU A 373 -9.47 -6.76 8.23
CA GLU A 373 -10.09 -7.57 9.28
C GLU A 373 -9.22 -8.79 9.66
N GLU A 374 -8.68 -9.52 8.67
CA GLU A 374 -7.83 -10.68 8.92
C GLU A 374 -6.50 -10.28 9.58
N VAL A 375 -5.89 -9.18 9.14
CA VAL A 375 -4.68 -8.62 9.75
C VAL A 375 -4.93 -8.26 11.21
N LEU A 376 -6.00 -7.52 11.52
CA LEU A 376 -6.33 -7.15 12.89
C LEU A 376 -6.60 -8.40 13.76
N ALA A 377 -7.34 -9.38 13.25
CA ALA A 377 -7.61 -10.63 13.97
C ALA A 377 -6.32 -11.42 14.25
N THR A 378 -5.39 -11.47 13.30
CA THR A 378 -4.10 -12.17 13.46
C THR A 378 -3.20 -11.47 14.47
N LEU A 379 -3.21 -10.14 14.50
CA LEU A 379 -2.31 -9.35 15.36
C LEU A 379 -2.88 -9.06 16.76
N ALA A 380 -4.19 -9.16 16.96
CA ALA A 380 -4.85 -8.91 18.24
C ALA A 380 -4.24 -9.67 19.43
N PRO A 381 -3.86 -10.98 19.32
CA PRO A 381 -3.20 -11.66 20.42
C PRO A 381 -1.86 -11.06 20.83
N LEU A 382 -1.12 -10.43 19.88
CA LEU A 382 0.21 -9.85 20.13
C LEU A 382 0.11 -8.49 20.83
N THR A 383 -0.93 -7.73 20.52
CA THR A 383 -1.17 -6.38 21.06
C THR A 383 -2.01 -6.38 22.34
N GLY A 384 -2.62 -7.50 22.66
CA GLY A 384 -3.46 -7.67 23.85
C GLY A 384 -4.89 -7.15 23.66
N ASP A 385 -5.30 -6.93 22.41
CA ASP A 385 -6.66 -6.51 22.09
C ASP A 385 -7.65 -7.63 22.32
N ALA A 386 -8.83 -7.28 22.81
CA ALA A 386 -9.93 -8.23 22.92
C ALA A 386 -10.57 -8.41 21.54
N ILE A 387 -10.54 -9.65 21.05
CA ILE A 387 -11.25 -10.04 19.81
C ILE A 387 -12.76 -9.91 20.02
#